data_8b517dd6b797a339995c0673b1e608f3
#
_entry.id   8b517dd6b797a339995c0673b1e608f3
#
_cell.length_a   1.000
_cell.length_b   1.000
_cell.length_c   1.000
_cell.angle_alpha   90.00
_cell.angle_beta   90.00
_cell.angle_gamma   90.00
#
_symmetry.space_group_name_H-M   'P 1'
#
loop_
_entity.id
_entity.type
_entity.pdbx_description
1 polymer ?
#
loop_
_entity_poly.entity_id
_entity_poly.type
_entity_poly.pdbx_seq_one_letter_code
_entity_poly.pdbx_strand_id
1 'polypeptide(L)'
;LGFVETDYFSVYGYMTADQAVRNGGDLMLCTTGNDYNNVTVLTNSSKQAMRTSAKNILYTVVNSRAYEAENLNPGMAKWKIVLIGADVVAALLIVGLEYTAIKNYKKRKEEEEEV
;
A
#
# COMPACT_ATOMS: atom_id res chain seq x y z
N LEU A 1 -12.73 -23.26 -2.02
CA LEU A 1 -11.27 -23.26 -1.92
C LEU A 1 -10.80 -21.84 -1.67
N GLY A 2 -9.92 -21.65 -0.71
CA GLY A 2 -9.33 -20.39 -0.28
C GLY A 2 -8.10 -20.68 0.54
N PHE A 3 -7.47 -19.68 1.13
CA PHE A 3 -6.40 -19.84 2.10
C PHE A 3 -6.85 -19.37 3.49
N VAL A 4 -6.14 -19.85 4.50
CA VAL A 4 -6.36 -19.48 5.91
C VAL A 4 -5.22 -18.58 6.36
N GLU A 5 -5.56 -17.40 6.85
CA GLU A 5 -4.61 -16.45 7.39
C GLU A 5 -4.77 -16.38 8.92
N THR A 6 -3.66 -16.23 9.64
CA THR A 6 -3.69 -16.03 11.09
C THR A 6 -4.15 -14.61 11.43
N ASP A 7 -4.60 -14.40 12.66
CA ASP A 7 -4.66 -13.05 13.22
C ASP A 7 -3.24 -12.48 13.38
N TYR A 8 -3.15 -11.15 13.50
CA TYR A 8 -1.88 -10.47 13.72
C TYR A 8 -1.34 -10.76 15.12
N PHE A 9 -0.18 -11.37 15.19
CA PHE A 9 0.42 -11.78 16.48
C PHE A 9 1.77 -11.10 16.77
N SER A 10 2.29 -10.28 15.86
CA SER A 10 3.52 -9.51 16.05
C SER A 10 4.71 -10.36 16.53
N VAL A 11 5.22 -10.06 17.72
CA VAL A 11 6.36 -10.75 18.33
C VAL A 11 5.96 -11.81 19.36
N TYR A 12 4.69 -12.08 19.51
CA TYR A 12 4.21 -13.04 20.50
C TYR A 12 4.37 -14.47 19.99
N GLY A 13 5.04 -15.31 20.77
CA GLY A 13 5.38 -16.69 20.44
C GLY A 13 4.26 -17.72 20.63
N TYR A 14 3.00 -17.30 20.72
CA TYR A 14 1.86 -18.22 20.88
C TYR A 14 1.44 -18.90 19.58
N MET A 15 1.91 -18.41 18.44
CA MET A 15 1.75 -19.00 17.12
C MET A 15 3.10 -19.18 16.45
N THR A 16 3.30 -20.32 15.80
CA THR A 16 4.51 -20.58 15.02
C THR A 16 4.14 -21.06 13.62
N ALA A 17 4.92 -20.69 12.63
CA ALA A 17 4.71 -21.11 11.25
C ALA A 17 4.76 -22.65 11.09
N ASP A 18 5.64 -23.34 11.84
CA ASP A 18 5.71 -24.79 11.86
C ASP A 18 4.39 -25.44 12.30
N GLN A 19 3.75 -24.91 13.32
CA GLN A 19 2.47 -25.41 13.81
C GLN A 19 1.32 -25.00 12.89
N ALA A 20 1.30 -23.73 12.46
CA ALA A 20 0.27 -23.21 11.60
C ALA A 20 0.17 -23.98 10.29
N VAL A 21 1.28 -24.18 9.56
CA VAL A 21 1.27 -24.88 8.27
C VAL A 21 0.83 -26.33 8.39
N ARG A 22 1.19 -27.01 9.49
CA ARG A 22 0.80 -28.41 9.75
C ARG A 22 -0.69 -28.56 10.08
N ASN A 23 -1.31 -27.51 10.62
CA ASN A 23 -2.71 -27.48 11.00
C ASN A 23 -3.60 -26.73 10.01
N GLY A 24 -3.11 -26.48 8.78
CA GLY A 24 -3.89 -25.91 7.71
C GLY A 24 -3.89 -24.39 7.65
N GLY A 25 -3.01 -23.71 8.39
CA GLY A 25 -2.73 -22.30 8.22
C GLY A 25 -1.84 -22.09 7.00
N ASP A 26 -2.21 -21.16 6.14
CA ASP A 26 -1.53 -20.94 4.86
C ASP A 26 -0.67 -19.67 4.89
N LEU A 27 -1.08 -18.65 5.62
CA LEU A 27 -0.43 -17.35 5.69
C LEU A 27 -0.31 -16.86 7.14
N MET A 28 0.85 -16.29 7.46
CA MET A 28 1.13 -15.74 8.78
C MET A 28 1.03 -14.22 8.74
N LEU A 29 0.03 -13.64 9.41
CA LEU A 29 -0.12 -12.19 9.53
C LEU A 29 0.75 -11.66 10.67
N CYS A 30 1.97 -11.26 10.35
CA CYS A 30 2.88 -10.70 11.34
C CYS A 30 3.88 -9.72 10.74
N THR A 31 4.54 -8.97 11.60
CA THR A 31 5.68 -8.15 11.20
C THR A 31 6.86 -9.05 10.85
N THR A 32 7.57 -8.70 9.80
CA THR A 32 8.74 -9.46 9.33
C THR A 32 9.84 -9.59 10.38
N GLY A 33 10.58 -10.67 10.33
CA GLY A 33 11.89 -10.78 10.99
C GLY A 33 11.91 -11.45 12.34
N ASN A 34 10.88 -12.20 12.72
CA ASN A 34 10.97 -13.06 13.88
C ASN A 34 11.03 -14.55 13.51
N ASP A 35 11.61 -15.37 14.38
CA ASP A 35 11.80 -16.81 14.15
C ASP A 35 10.48 -17.58 14.08
N TYR A 36 9.40 -17.03 14.61
CA TYR A 36 8.07 -17.66 14.61
C TYR A 36 7.43 -17.73 13.22
N ASN A 37 7.90 -16.88 12.29
CA ASN A 37 7.40 -16.82 10.90
C ASN A 37 8.04 -17.84 9.97
N ASN A 38 9.04 -18.54 10.42
CA ASN A 38 9.80 -19.48 9.61
C ASN A 38 9.40 -20.92 9.92
N VAL A 39 9.26 -21.73 8.88
CA VAL A 39 9.17 -23.18 9.03
C VAL A 39 10.58 -23.73 9.21
N THR A 40 10.93 -24.08 10.41
CA THR A 40 12.28 -24.53 10.79
C THR A 40 12.44 -26.04 10.73
N VAL A 41 11.37 -26.79 10.98
CA VAL A 41 11.38 -28.24 11.02
C VAL A 41 10.97 -28.83 9.66
N LEU A 42 11.96 -29.07 8.80
CA LEU A 42 11.76 -29.56 7.45
C LEU A 42 11.63 -31.10 7.38
N THR A 43 10.48 -31.62 7.74
CA THR A 43 10.10 -33.02 7.54
C THR A 43 9.34 -33.21 6.24
N ASN A 44 9.14 -34.48 5.79
CA ASN A 44 8.31 -34.77 4.63
C ASN A 44 6.85 -34.27 4.83
N SER A 45 6.33 -34.35 6.06
CA SER A 45 4.99 -33.87 6.37
C SER A 45 4.91 -32.34 6.30
N SER A 46 5.90 -31.58 6.80
CA SER A 46 5.90 -30.13 6.69
C SER A 46 6.07 -29.67 5.24
N LYS A 47 6.90 -30.34 4.46
CA LYS A 47 7.03 -30.06 3.02
C LYS A 47 5.72 -30.29 2.27
N GLN A 48 4.98 -31.34 2.61
CA GLN A 48 3.66 -31.60 2.02
C GLN A 48 2.64 -30.52 2.45
N ALA A 49 2.64 -30.14 3.72
CA ALA A 49 1.78 -29.07 4.23
C ALA A 49 2.08 -27.74 3.53
N MET A 50 3.35 -27.35 3.39
CA MET A 50 3.75 -26.14 2.66
C MET A 50 3.31 -26.16 1.19
N ARG A 51 3.36 -27.32 0.52
CA ARG A 51 2.85 -27.44 -0.87
C ARG A 51 1.34 -27.23 -0.93
N THR A 52 0.61 -27.74 0.05
CA THR A 52 -0.85 -27.54 0.15
C THR A 52 -1.15 -26.07 0.38
N SER A 53 -0.45 -25.44 1.30
CA SER A 53 -0.55 -24.02 1.61
C SER A 53 -0.28 -23.15 0.36
N ALA A 54 0.84 -23.39 -0.32
CA ALA A 54 1.18 -22.69 -1.56
C ALA A 54 0.09 -22.88 -2.64
N LYS A 55 -0.48 -24.09 -2.77
CA LYS A 55 -1.60 -24.34 -3.69
C LYS A 55 -2.82 -23.51 -3.34
N ASN A 56 -3.19 -23.41 -2.06
CA ASN A 56 -4.35 -22.66 -1.60
C ASN A 56 -4.18 -21.16 -1.89
N ILE A 57 -3.00 -20.62 -1.60
CA ILE A 57 -2.66 -19.21 -1.88
C ILE A 57 -2.70 -18.94 -3.38
N LEU A 58 -2.00 -19.75 -4.18
CA LEU A 58 -1.96 -19.59 -5.64
C LEU A 58 -3.34 -19.71 -6.27
N TYR A 59 -4.15 -20.68 -5.81
CA TYR A 59 -5.53 -20.82 -6.27
C TYR A 59 -6.33 -19.53 -6.03
N THR A 60 -6.22 -18.97 -4.84
CA THR A 60 -6.94 -17.73 -4.49
C THR A 60 -6.46 -16.56 -5.33
N VAL A 61 -5.15 -16.42 -5.51
CA VAL A 61 -4.56 -15.33 -6.32
C VAL A 61 -5.02 -15.42 -7.78
N VAL A 62 -4.92 -16.60 -8.39
CA VAL A 62 -5.29 -16.80 -9.81
C VAL A 62 -6.78 -16.58 -10.06
N ASN A 63 -7.64 -16.91 -9.07
CA ASN A 63 -9.08 -16.73 -9.18
C ASN A 63 -9.56 -15.39 -8.59
N SER A 64 -8.64 -14.54 -8.15
CA SER A 64 -8.96 -13.19 -7.66
C SER A 64 -8.98 -12.18 -8.79
N ARG A 65 -9.66 -11.06 -8.56
CA ARG A 65 -9.65 -9.91 -9.49
C ARG A 65 -8.27 -9.27 -9.63
N ALA A 66 -7.32 -9.58 -8.75
CA ALA A 66 -5.95 -9.10 -8.86
C ALA A 66 -5.25 -9.59 -10.14
N TYR A 67 -5.71 -10.72 -10.71
CA TYR A 67 -5.16 -11.30 -11.94
C TYR A 67 -5.83 -10.79 -13.23
N GLU A 68 -6.87 -9.98 -13.12
CA GLU A 68 -7.48 -9.30 -14.26
C GLU A 68 -6.48 -8.28 -14.83
N ALA A 69 -6.32 -8.23 -16.16
CA ALA A 69 -5.35 -7.37 -16.83
C ALA A 69 -5.53 -5.88 -16.45
N GLU A 70 -6.76 -5.45 -16.21
CA GLU A 70 -7.10 -4.11 -15.75
C GLU A 70 -6.52 -3.80 -14.37
N ASN A 71 -6.47 -4.78 -13.48
CA ASN A 71 -5.93 -4.62 -12.12
C ASN A 71 -4.41 -4.76 -12.06
N LEU A 72 -3.78 -5.44 -13.02
CA LEU A 72 -2.33 -5.54 -13.12
C LEU A 72 -1.68 -4.21 -13.50
N ASN A 73 -2.41 -3.34 -14.19
CA ASN A 73 -1.96 -2.01 -14.57
C ASN A 73 -3.11 -1.00 -14.39
N PRO A 74 -3.50 -0.70 -13.16
CA PRO A 74 -4.72 0.08 -12.87
C PRO A 74 -4.66 1.53 -13.34
N GLY A 75 -3.50 1.97 -13.82
CA GLY A 75 -3.29 3.37 -14.17
C GLY A 75 -3.46 4.30 -12.96
N MET A 76 -3.53 5.60 -13.23
CA MET A 76 -3.76 6.58 -12.17
C MET A 76 -5.26 6.63 -11.82
N ALA A 77 -5.61 6.44 -10.57
CA ALA A 77 -7.00 6.52 -10.11
C ALA A 77 -7.60 7.91 -10.45
N LYS A 78 -8.84 7.95 -10.92
CA LYS A 78 -9.51 9.19 -11.37
C LYS A 78 -9.49 10.30 -10.32
N TRP A 79 -9.66 9.94 -9.05
CA TRP A 79 -9.62 10.92 -7.96
C TRP A 79 -8.23 11.57 -7.80
N LYS A 80 -7.13 10.86 -8.09
CA LYS A 80 -5.78 11.42 -8.06
C LYS A 80 -5.58 12.46 -9.16
N ILE A 81 -6.13 12.20 -10.35
CA ILE A 81 -6.09 13.15 -11.47
C ILE A 81 -6.83 14.44 -11.09
N VAL A 82 -8.00 14.31 -10.49
CA VAL A 82 -8.79 15.47 -10.01
C VAL A 82 -8.02 16.23 -8.93
N LEU A 83 -7.40 15.54 -7.99
CA LEU A 83 -6.61 16.17 -6.92
C LEU A 83 -5.43 16.97 -7.50
N ILE A 84 -4.64 16.36 -8.37
CA ILE A 84 -3.52 17.02 -9.04
C ILE A 84 -4.01 18.26 -9.82
N GLY A 85 -5.14 18.13 -10.52
CA GLY A 85 -5.75 19.25 -11.23
C GLY A 85 -6.13 20.40 -10.28
N ALA A 86 -6.73 20.10 -9.15
CA ALA A 86 -7.09 21.10 -8.14
C ALA A 86 -5.85 21.78 -7.54
N ASP A 87 -4.79 21.02 -7.26
CA ASP A 87 -3.53 21.56 -6.73
C ASP A 87 -2.86 22.51 -7.73
N VAL A 88 -2.85 22.17 -9.02
CA VAL A 88 -2.32 23.05 -10.07
C VAL A 88 -3.11 24.35 -10.15
N VAL A 89 -4.44 24.28 -10.13
CA VAL A 89 -5.30 25.48 -10.14
C VAL A 89 -5.04 26.35 -8.91
N ALA A 90 -4.96 25.77 -7.71
CA ALA A 90 -4.66 26.49 -6.48
C ALA A 90 -3.28 27.19 -6.56
N ALA A 91 -2.26 26.50 -7.05
CA ALA A 91 -0.93 27.08 -7.22
C ALA A 91 -0.95 28.30 -8.20
N LEU A 92 -1.65 28.18 -9.32
CA LEU A 92 -1.79 29.28 -10.27
C LEU A 92 -2.52 30.48 -9.68
N LEU A 93 -3.55 30.25 -8.86
CA LEU A 93 -4.27 31.32 -8.16
C LEU A 93 -3.36 32.05 -7.16
N ILE A 94 -2.57 31.32 -6.39
CA ILE A 94 -1.61 31.89 -5.42
C ILE A 94 -0.59 32.76 -6.15
N VAL A 95 0.03 32.26 -7.21
CA VAL A 95 1.00 33.00 -8.02
C VAL A 95 0.35 34.26 -8.61
N GLY A 96 -0.89 34.16 -9.13
CA GLY A 96 -1.63 35.32 -9.65
C GLY A 96 -1.91 36.39 -8.58
N LEU A 97 -2.29 35.96 -7.38
CA LEU A 97 -2.53 36.88 -6.26
C LEU A 97 -1.23 37.55 -5.80
N GLU A 98 -0.13 36.82 -5.69
CA GLU A 98 1.18 37.37 -5.36
C GLU A 98 1.64 38.41 -6.39
N TYR A 99 1.49 38.09 -7.67
CA TYR A 99 1.83 39.03 -8.74
C TYR A 99 1.04 40.33 -8.66
N THR A 100 -0.28 40.24 -8.44
CA THR A 100 -1.13 41.43 -8.31
C THR A 100 -0.79 42.22 -7.07
N ALA A 101 -0.49 41.58 -5.95
CA ALA A 101 -0.07 42.22 -4.71
C ALA A 101 1.25 43.00 -4.89
N ILE A 102 2.25 42.38 -5.51
CA ILE A 102 3.55 43.01 -5.80
C ILE A 102 3.37 44.21 -6.75
N LYS A 103 2.55 44.05 -7.79
CA LYS A 103 2.27 45.16 -8.74
C LYS A 103 1.60 46.36 -8.04
N ASN A 104 0.61 46.07 -7.21
CA ASN A 104 -0.10 47.15 -6.45
C ASN A 104 0.82 47.80 -5.43
N TYR A 105 1.69 47.05 -4.77
CA TYR A 105 2.67 47.59 -3.85
C TYR A 105 3.66 48.53 -4.54
N LYS A 106 4.21 48.13 -5.71
CA LYS A 106 5.09 49.00 -6.50
C LYS A 106 4.43 50.27 -6.93
N LYS A 107 3.18 50.21 -7.39
CA LYS A 107 2.42 51.40 -7.82
C LYS A 107 2.20 52.38 -6.67
N ARG A 108 1.85 51.90 -5.47
CA ARG A 108 1.70 52.78 -4.29
C ARG A 108 3.01 53.46 -3.90
N LYS A 109 4.11 52.74 -3.99
CA LYS A 109 5.42 53.29 -3.67
C LYS A 109 5.85 54.41 -4.65
N GLU A 110 5.58 54.21 -5.93
CA GLU A 110 5.81 55.26 -6.96
C GLU A 110 4.96 56.52 -6.68
N GLU A 111 3.67 56.36 -6.30
CA GLU A 111 2.78 57.47 -5.95
C GLU A 111 3.21 58.21 -4.68
N GLU A 112 3.85 57.55 -3.72
CA GLU A 112 4.42 58.16 -2.51
C GLU A 112 5.72 58.93 -2.75
N GLU A 113 6.53 58.52 -3.75
CA GLU A 113 7.77 59.18 -4.12
C GLU A 113 7.57 60.44 -5.00
N GLU A 114 6.37 60.60 -5.62
CA GLU A 114 6.03 61.80 -6.46
C GLU A 114 5.40 62.93 -5.66
N VAL A 115 5.10 62.76 -4.36
CA VAL A 115 4.53 63.80 -3.48
C VAL A 115 5.62 64.43 -2.60
#